data_cecc2d20956f2757e6120ba3dcf512f5
#
_entry.id   cecc2d20956f2757e6120ba3dcf512f5
#
_cell.length_a   1.000
_cell.length_b   1.000
_cell.length_c   1.000
_cell.angle_alpha   90.00
_cell.angle_beta   90.00
_cell.angle_gamma   90.00
#
_symmetry.space_group_name_H-M   'P 1'
#
loop_
_entity.id
_entity.type
_entity.pdbx_description
1 polymer ?
#
loop_
_entity_poly.entity_id
_entity_poly.type
_entity_poly.pdbx_seq_one_letter_code
_entity_poly.pdbx_strand_id
1 'polypeptide(L)'
;EISSEAKEELIEQLYYLKSNPLNLNSAKQADLQLLGLDDFQIFSLQHYIRETGELKSIYELSFINGFTKEQIDEIKDFICVKPIDWKPSLRLDSVFVKANHEIRTQYKQVLEKSKGYLREDRDKKGYKGQPFASQIRYKFNYFDRLEFSFVGDKDAGEPSFVDYYSMQFTIREIGVLKQLTLGDYRLNFGEGLAIGQGFSLSYLNNDATLKNKNFGIKPHNSSTEYGYNKGVATNIKLWNTDLFLFASMDKIDYSGSILTTGLHRTESELLKKDSNLARMIGGHLNYENKGLQLGTTLLYYDYADSIKHS
;
A
#
# COMPACT_ATOMS: atom_id res chain seq x y z
N GLU A 1 -19.89 9.48 -7.43
CA GLU A 1 -19.74 8.01 -7.31
C GLU A 1 -18.27 7.68 -7.10
N ILE A 2 -17.97 6.93 -6.03
CA ILE A 2 -16.60 6.45 -5.76
C ILE A 2 -16.25 5.42 -6.83
N SER A 3 -15.08 5.53 -7.45
CA SER A 3 -14.61 4.58 -8.47
C SER A 3 -14.53 3.15 -7.90
N SER A 4 -14.62 2.13 -8.75
CA SER A 4 -14.50 0.72 -8.34
C SER A 4 -13.18 0.45 -7.60
N GLU A 5 -12.09 1.04 -8.11
CA GLU A 5 -10.75 0.93 -7.53
C GLU A 5 -10.65 1.57 -6.13
N ALA A 6 -11.26 2.76 -5.94
CA ALA A 6 -11.27 3.42 -4.63
C ALA A 6 -12.13 2.66 -3.60
N LYS A 7 -13.20 1.97 -4.04
CA LYS A 7 -13.97 1.08 -3.17
C LYS A 7 -13.15 -0.15 -2.76
N GLU A 8 -12.43 -0.76 -3.67
CA GLU A 8 -11.56 -1.90 -3.36
C GLU A 8 -10.45 -1.50 -2.39
N GLU A 9 -9.82 -0.34 -2.61
CA GLU A 9 -8.79 0.17 -1.69
C GLU A 9 -9.36 0.44 -0.29
N LEU A 10 -10.54 1.03 -0.17
CA LEU A 10 -11.21 1.26 1.12
C LEU A 10 -11.53 -0.07 1.82
N ILE A 11 -12.06 -1.04 1.09
CA ILE A 11 -12.35 -2.37 1.62
C ILE A 11 -11.07 -3.05 2.12
N GLU A 12 -9.97 -2.95 1.37
CA GLU A 12 -8.67 -3.47 1.80
C GLU A 12 -8.16 -2.81 3.08
N GLN A 13 -8.31 -1.50 3.19
CA GLN A 13 -7.92 -0.76 4.40
C GLN A 13 -8.75 -1.17 5.61
N LEU A 14 -10.05 -1.36 5.46
CA LEU A 14 -10.91 -1.84 6.55
C LEU A 14 -10.57 -3.27 6.98
N TYR A 15 -10.32 -4.18 6.04
CA TYR A 15 -9.85 -5.53 6.36
C TYR A 15 -8.50 -5.50 7.07
N TYR A 16 -7.60 -4.62 6.65
CA TYR A 16 -6.32 -4.43 7.33
C TYR A 16 -6.51 -3.96 8.78
N LEU A 17 -7.36 -2.95 9.02
CA LEU A 17 -7.66 -2.46 10.37
C LEU A 17 -8.35 -3.52 11.24
N LYS A 18 -9.25 -4.32 10.68
CA LYS A 18 -9.87 -5.43 11.41
C LYS A 18 -8.85 -6.46 11.88
N SER A 19 -7.85 -6.73 11.06
CA SER A 19 -6.75 -7.64 11.38
C SER A 19 -5.67 -7.01 12.28
N ASN A 20 -5.55 -5.69 12.24
CA ASN A 20 -4.58 -4.88 12.97
C ASN A 20 -5.28 -3.68 13.61
N PRO A 21 -6.00 -3.90 14.72
CA PRO A 21 -6.76 -2.84 15.34
C PRO A 21 -5.89 -1.64 15.71
N LEU A 22 -6.34 -0.45 15.35
CA LEU A 22 -5.66 0.80 15.58
C LEU A 22 -5.57 1.11 17.08
N ASN A 23 -4.36 1.31 17.59
CA ASN A 23 -4.18 1.70 18.99
C ASN A 23 -4.53 3.17 19.18
N LEU A 24 -5.63 3.46 19.84
CA LEU A 24 -6.13 4.83 20.06
C LEU A 24 -5.13 5.74 20.79
N ASN A 25 -4.29 5.17 21.67
CA ASN A 25 -3.30 5.97 22.39
C ASN A 25 -2.16 6.49 21.52
N SER A 26 -1.92 5.87 20.35
CA SER A 26 -0.84 6.24 19.43
C SER A 26 -1.34 6.59 18.01
N ALA A 27 -2.66 6.58 17.80
CA ALA A 27 -3.26 6.81 16.49
C ALA A 27 -3.03 8.24 15.99
N LYS A 28 -2.69 8.36 14.72
CA LYS A 28 -2.58 9.66 14.03
C LYS A 28 -3.97 10.11 13.56
N GLN A 29 -4.11 11.42 13.34
CA GLN A 29 -5.36 11.99 12.84
C GLN A 29 -5.86 11.32 11.56
N ALA A 30 -4.97 11.05 10.60
CA ALA A 30 -5.32 10.40 9.34
C ALA A 30 -5.88 8.97 9.52
N ASP A 31 -5.35 8.22 10.49
CA ASP A 31 -5.82 6.86 10.79
C ASP A 31 -7.20 6.89 11.44
N LEU A 32 -7.46 7.89 12.30
CA LEU A 32 -8.76 8.10 12.95
C LEU A 32 -9.82 8.55 11.94
N GLN A 33 -9.46 9.40 10.97
CA GLN A 33 -10.35 9.80 9.87
C GLN A 33 -10.73 8.60 8.98
N LEU A 34 -9.85 7.63 8.80
CA LEU A 34 -10.14 6.40 8.07
C LEU A 34 -11.24 5.56 8.74
N LEU A 35 -11.36 5.62 10.07
CA LEU A 35 -12.44 5.01 10.84
C LEU A 35 -13.77 5.77 10.76
N GLY A 36 -13.83 6.87 10.01
CA GLY A 36 -15.02 7.70 9.87
C GLY A 36 -15.23 8.67 11.03
N LEU A 37 -14.24 8.87 11.90
CA LEU A 37 -14.32 9.87 12.97
C LEU A 37 -14.21 11.27 12.38
N ASP A 38 -15.08 12.16 12.82
CA ASP A 38 -15.02 13.56 12.45
C ASP A 38 -13.95 14.35 13.24
N ASP A 39 -13.66 15.57 12.80
CA ASP A 39 -12.61 16.40 13.42
C ASP A 39 -12.92 16.74 14.88
N PHE A 40 -14.21 16.86 15.26
CA PHE A 40 -14.61 17.11 16.64
C PHE A 40 -14.35 15.88 17.53
N GLN A 41 -14.68 14.70 17.06
CA GLN A 41 -14.42 13.43 17.75
C GLN A 41 -12.91 13.19 17.93
N ILE A 42 -12.13 13.43 16.87
CA ILE A 42 -10.67 13.32 16.90
C ILE A 42 -10.06 14.32 17.90
N PHE A 43 -10.50 15.57 17.85
CA PHE A 43 -10.06 16.59 18.80
C PHE A 43 -10.40 16.21 20.24
N SER A 44 -11.64 15.77 20.49
CA SER A 44 -12.12 15.38 21.81
C SER A 44 -11.34 14.18 22.37
N LEU A 45 -11.04 13.19 21.54
CA LEU A 45 -10.21 12.03 21.89
C LEU A 45 -8.79 12.45 22.26
N GLN A 46 -8.16 13.25 21.41
CA GLN A 46 -6.78 13.74 21.66
C GLN A 46 -6.72 14.65 22.88
N HIS A 47 -7.73 15.50 23.11
CA HIS A 47 -7.84 16.32 24.28
C HIS A 47 -7.98 15.47 25.55
N TYR A 48 -8.88 14.48 25.53
CA TYR A 48 -9.07 13.56 26.65
C TYR A 48 -7.75 12.84 27.03
N ILE A 49 -7.05 12.26 26.05
CA ILE A 49 -5.77 11.60 26.28
C ILE A 49 -4.72 12.56 26.87
N ARG A 50 -4.71 13.82 26.44
CA ARG A 50 -3.79 14.84 26.94
C ARG A 50 -4.04 15.21 28.40
N GLU A 51 -5.32 15.31 28.79
CA GLU A 51 -5.72 15.74 30.14
C GLU A 51 -5.73 14.60 31.16
N THR A 52 -6.19 13.41 30.75
CA THR A 52 -6.38 12.26 31.66
C THR A 52 -5.27 11.22 31.58
N GLY A 53 -4.41 11.31 30.56
CA GLY A 53 -3.41 10.30 30.22
C GLY A 53 -3.94 9.24 29.26
N GLU A 54 -3.16 8.16 29.10
CA GLU A 54 -3.49 7.07 28.19
C GLU A 54 -4.83 6.39 28.54
N LEU A 55 -5.64 6.12 27.51
CA LEU A 55 -6.82 5.27 27.64
C LEU A 55 -6.41 3.88 28.18
N LYS A 56 -7.17 3.34 29.08
CA LYS A 56 -7.00 1.99 29.63
C LYS A 56 -7.99 0.98 29.05
N SER A 57 -9.11 1.49 28.49
CA SER A 57 -10.18 0.66 27.95
C SER A 57 -10.88 1.38 26.79
N ILE A 58 -11.38 0.61 25.81
CA ILE A 58 -12.23 1.11 24.72
C ILE A 58 -13.52 1.76 25.28
N TYR A 59 -14.00 1.29 26.43
CA TYR A 59 -15.22 1.82 27.06
C TYR A 59 -15.07 3.26 27.56
N GLU A 60 -13.85 3.78 27.73
CA GLU A 60 -13.62 5.18 28.07
C GLU A 60 -14.06 6.15 26.97
N LEU A 61 -14.18 5.67 25.71
CA LEU A 61 -14.74 6.48 24.64
C LEU A 61 -16.15 7.01 24.95
N SER A 62 -16.93 6.27 25.78
CA SER A 62 -18.26 6.70 26.19
C SER A 62 -18.27 7.96 27.09
N PHE A 63 -17.12 8.33 27.67
CA PHE A 63 -16.95 9.54 28.46
C PHE A 63 -16.45 10.71 27.64
N ILE A 64 -16.11 10.49 26.35
CA ILE A 64 -15.56 11.50 25.46
C ILE A 64 -16.70 12.10 24.65
N ASN A 65 -16.75 13.43 24.61
CA ASN A 65 -17.77 14.14 23.84
C ASN A 65 -17.70 13.81 22.34
N GLY A 66 -18.85 13.53 21.75
CA GLY A 66 -18.98 13.22 20.33
C GLY A 66 -19.03 11.73 20.02
N PHE A 67 -18.81 10.83 21.00
CA PHE A 67 -18.94 9.39 20.81
C PHE A 67 -20.27 8.88 21.37
N THR A 68 -21.06 8.22 20.52
CA THR A 68 -22.27 7.50 20.94
C THR A 68 -21.94 6.01 21.12
N LYS A 69 -22.80 5.30 21.84
CA LYS A 69 -22.62 3.87 22.06
C LYS A 69 -22.66 3.09 20.74
N GLU A 70 -23.56 3.48 19.84
CA GLU A 70 -23.71 2.88 18.53
C GLU A 70 -22.44 3.03 17.70
N GLN A 71 -21.84 4.22 17.67
CA GLN A 71 -20.58 4.47 16.95
C GLN A 71 -19.41 3.66 17.56
N ILE A 72 -19.34 3.56 18.89
CA ILE A 72 -18.32 2.74 19.56
C ILE A 72 -18.49 1.27 19.16
N ASP A 73 -19.71 0.77 19.10
CA ASP A 73 -20.00 -0.60 18.68
C ASP A 73 -19.62 -0.86 17.20
N GLU A 74 -19.75 0.14 16.33
CA GLU A 74 -19.34 0.05 14.92
C GLU A 74 -17.83 -0.02 14.75
N ILE A 75 -17.07 0.76 15.53
CA ILE A 75 -15.61 0.86 15.37
C ILE A 75 -14.80 -0.08 16.26
N LYS A 76 -15.41 -0.72 17.27
CA LYS A 76 -14.69 -1.52 18.29
C LYS A 76 -13.83 -2.64 17.72
N ASP A 77 -14.22 -3.24 16.60
CA ASP A 77 -13.48 -4.31 15.94
C ASP A 77 -12.22 -3.81 15.21
N PHE A 78 -12.13 -2.50 14.98
CA PHE A 78 -11.03 -1.84 14.27
C PHE A 78 -10.09 -1.07 15.18
N ILE A 79 -10.36 -1.04 16.49
CA ILE A 79 -9.60 -0.27 17.47
C ILE A 79 -9.13 -1.15 18.63
N CYS A 80 -8.03 -0.74 19.26
CA CYS A 80 -7.57 -1.33 20.51
C CYS A 80 -6.99 -0.24 21.42
N VAL A 81 -6.80 -0.58 22.68
CA VAL A 81 -6.16 0.29 23.67
C VAL A 81 -4.97 -0.45 24.25
N LYS A 82 -3.78 0.06 23.98
CA LYS A 82 -2.50 -0.45 24.48
C LYS A 82 -1.65 0.72 24.94
N PRO A 83 -0.71 0.53 25.88
CA PRO A 83 0.25 1.57 26.22
C PRO A 83 0.98 2.10 24.97
N ILE A 84 1.34 3.37 24.96
CA ILE A 84 2.06 4.00 23.83
C ILE A 84 3.38 3.27 23.54
N ASP A 85 4.08 2.86 24.61
CA ASP A 85 5.37 2.15 24.49
C ASP A 85 5.23 0.63 24.32
N TRP A 86 4.00 0.11 24.19
CA TRP A 86 3.82 -1.32 24.01
C TRP A 86 4.41 -1.80 22.68
N LYS A 87 5.34 -2.75 22.77
CA LYS A 87 5.96 -3.39 21.61
C LYS A 87 5.93 -4.90 21.77
N PRO A 88 5.38 -5.65 20.80
CA PRO A 88 5.40 -7.10 20.85
C PRO A 88 6.85 -7.61 20.76
N SER A 89 7.14 -8.68 21.48
CA SER A 89 8.45 -9.36 21.39
C SER A 89 8.61 -10.02 20.02
N LEU A 90 9.78 -9.86 19.38
CA LEU A 90 10.13 -10.52 18.12
C LEU A 90 10.71 -11.95 18.35
N ARG A 91 10.12 -12.72 19.26
CA ARG A 91 10.51 -14.13 19.46
C ARG A 91 9.83 -14.99 18.38
N LEU A 92 10.61 -15.82 17.70
CA LEU A 92 10.13 -16.65 16.59
C LEU A 92 8.95 -17.56 16.97
N ASP A 93 8.97 -18.13 18.18
CA ASP A 93 7.88 -18.94 18.72
C ASP A 93 6.55 -18.17 18.83
N SER A 94 6.62 -16.88 19.17
CA SER A 94 5.46 -16.01 19.31
C SER A 94 5.01 -15.40 17.98
N VAL A 95 5.94 -15.16 17.07
CA VAL A 95 5.67 -14.49 15.78
C VAL A 95 4.68 -15.30 14.97
N PHE A 96 4.92 -16.59 14.76
CA PHE A 96 4.03 -17.44 13.94
C PHE A 96 2.69 -17.74 14.61
N VAL A 97 2.67 -17.93 15.94
CA VAL A 97 1.45 -18.31 16.67
C VAL A 97 0.49 -17.11 16.84
N LYS A 98 1.07 -15.91 17.04
CA LYS A 98 0.27 -14.69 17.30
C LYS A 98 0.11 -13.79 16.07
N ALA A 99 0.70 -14.15 14.94
CA ALA A 99 0.53 -13.43 13.71
C ALA A 99 -0.88 -13.67 13.16
N ASN A 100 -1.36 -12.68 12.45
CA ASN A 100 -2.55 -12.81 11.63
C ASN A 100 -2.17 -13.30 10.23
N HIS A 101 -2.87 -14.33 9.77
CA HIS A 101 -2.70 -14.93 8.45
C HIS A 101 -3.99 -14.76 7.67
N GLU A 102 -3.91 -14.16 6.50
CA GLU A 102 -5.04 -14.00 5.59
C GLU A 102 -4.71 -14.62 4.23
N ILE A 103 -5.56 -15.51 3.77
CA ILE A 103 -5.51 -16.03 2.40
C ILE A 103 -6.79 -15.61 1.70
N ARG A 104 -6.67 -14.92 0.58
CA ARG A 104 -7.79 -14.54 -0.28
C ARG A 104 -7.55 -15.10 -1.67
N THR A 105 -8.56 -15.79 -2.20
CA THR A 105 -8.56 -16.30 -3.57
C THR A 105 -9.76 -15.74 -4.31
N GLN A 106 -9.55 -15.34 -5.56
CA GLN A 106 -10.60 -14.87 -6.43
C GLN A 106 -10.52 -15.61 -7.76
N TYR A 107 -11.66 -16.01 -8.28
CA TYR A 107 -11.81 -16.56 -9.62
C TYR A 107 -12.94 -15.82 -10.32
N LYS A 108 -12.69 -15.39 -11.56
CA LYS A 108 -13.66 -14.67 -12.37
C LYS A 108 -13.63 -15.20 -13.80
N GLN A 109 -14.79 -15.52 -14.31
CA GLN A 109 -14.95 -15.97 -15.70
C GLN A 109 -16.19 -15.32 -16.32
N VAL A 110 -16.02 -14.77 -17.52
CA VAL A 110 -17.14 -14.32 -18.37
C VAL A 110 -17.54 -15.50 -19.23
N LEU A 111 -18.82 -15.89 -19.21
CA LEU A 111 -19.31 -17.07 -19.93
C LEU A 111 -19.40 -16.81 -21.44
N GLU A 112 -19.69 -15.57 -21.84
CA GLU A 112 -19.71 -15.15 -23.23
C GLU A 112 -18.28 -15.05 -23.78
N LYS A 113 -18.05 -15.68 -24.91
CA LYS A 113 -16.74 -15.67 -25.56
C LYS A 113 -16.46 -14.29 -26.16
N SER A 114 -15.45 -13.60 -25.65
CA SER A 114 -14.99 -12.33 -26.24
C SER A 114 -14.37 -12.56 -27.63
N LYS A 115 -14.34 -11.52 -28.45
CA LYS A 115 -13.80 -11.56 -29.82
C LYS A 115 -12.37 -12.07 -29.90
N GLY A 116 -11.55 -11.89 -28.86
CA GLY A 116 -10.18 -12.39 -28.81
C GLY A 116 -10.04 -13.92 -28.82
N TYR A 117 -11.05 -14.65 -28.31
CA TYR A 117 -11.08 -16.11 -28.35
C TYR A 117 -11.71 -16.69 -29.64
N LEU A 118 -12.47 -15.88 -30.37
CA LEU A 118 -13.18 -16.28 -31.60
C LEU A 118 -12.38 -16.00 -32.88
N ARG A 119 -11.24 -15.33 -32.79
CA ARG A 119 -10.42 -15.00 -33.98
C ARG A 119 -9.74 -16.26 -34.51
N GLU A 120 -9.88 -16.49 -35.80
CA GLU A 120 -9.18 -17.55 -36.55
C GLU A 120 -7.68 -17.26 -36.65
N ASP A 121 -7.29 -15.99 -36.73
CA ASP A 121 -5.90 -15.52 -36.71
C ASP A 121 -5.38 -15.48 -35.25
N ARG A 122 -5.25 -16.68 -34.65
CA ARG A 122 -4.71 -16.86 -33.28
C ARG A 122 -3.24 -16.45 -33.17
N ASP A 123 -2.53 -16.36 -34.28
CA ASP A 123 -1.07 -16.19 -34.27
C ASP A 123 -0.62 -14.77 -33.98
N LYS A 124 -1.47 -13.76 -34.21
CA LYS A 124 -1.10 -12.34 -34.02
C LYS A 124 -2.02 -11.54 -33.09
N LYS A 125 -3.34 -11.78 -33.14
CA LYS A 125 -4.35 -10.98 -32.42
C LYS A 125 -5.30 -11.81 -31.55
N GLY A 126 -5.20 -13.13 -31.58
CA GLY A 126 -5.98 -14.03 -30.73
C GLY A 126 -5.36 -14.17 -29.35
N TYR A 127 -6.21 -14.42 -28.34
CA TYR A 127 -5.74 -14.68 -26.98
C TYR A 127 -5.09 -16.05 -26.90
N LYS A 128 -3.93 -16.11 -26.23
CA LYS A 128 -3.14 -17.33 -26.10
C LYS A 128 -3.56 -18.18 -24.90
N GLY A 129 -4.23 -17.58 -23.92
CA GLY A 129 -4.61 -18.21 -22.67
C GLY A 129 -6.10 -18.51 -22.53
N GLN A 130 -6.47 -18.94 -21.34
CA GLN A 130 -7.82 -19.38 -20.98
C GLN A 130 -8.75 -18.21 -20.61
N PRO A 131 -10.10 -18.35 -20.74
CA PRO A 131 -11.05 -17.27 -20.55
C PRO A 131 -11.43 -17.02 -19.07
N PHE A 132 -10.48 -17.15 -18.15
CA PHE A 132 -10.71 -16.83 -16.75
C PHE A 132 -9.58 -15.97 -16.19
N ALA A 133 -9.93 -15.13 -15.24
CA ALA A 133 -8.98 -14.43 -14.38
C ALA A 133 -8.95 -15.08 -13.00
N SER A 134 -7.79 -15.10 -12.38
CA SER A 134 -7.62 -15.65 -11.04
C SER A 134 -6.59 -14.87 -10.26
N GLN A 135 -6.86 -14.69 -8.96
CA GLN A 135 -5.96 -14.00 -8.04
C GLN A 135 -5.81 -14.84 -6.77
N ILE A 136 -4.60 -14.92 -6.27
CA ILE A 136 -4.31 -15.42 -4.94
C ILE A 136 -3.54 -14.35 -4.18
N ARG A 137 -3.96 -14.09 -2.95
CA ARG A 137 -3.30 -13.15 -2.05
C ARG A 137 -3.08 -13.82 -0.71
N TYR A 138 -1.87 -13.74 -0.20
CA TYR A 138 -1.51 -14.14 1.14
C TYR A 138 -0.92 -12.96 1.87
N LYS A 139 -1.41 -12.69 3.07
CA LYS A 139 -0.87 -11.68 3.99
C LYS A 139 -0.55 -12.33 5.32
N PHE A 140 0.59 -11.98 5.84
CA PHE A 140 1.06 -12.28 7.18
C PHE A 140 1.33 -10.96 7.89
N ASN A 141 0.78 -10.78 9.07
CA ASN A 141 1.03 -9.59 9.86
C ASN A 141 1.21 -9.96 11.33
N TYR A 142 2.29 -9.48 11.92
CA TYR A 142 2.57 -9.62 13.34
C TYR A 142 2.64 -8.23 13.98
N PHE A 143 1.51 -7.76 14.52
CA PHE A 143 1.37 -6.49 15.24
C PHE A 143 2.00 -5.29 14.52
N ASP A 144 1.89 -5.23 13.22
CA ASP A 144 2.48 -4.22 12.34
C ASP A 144 4.02 -4.10 12.41
N ARG A 145 4.69 -4.97 13.17
CA ARG A 145 6.15 -5.02 13.26
C ARG A 145 6.79 -5.87 12.17
N LEU A 146 6.14 -6.97 11.82
CA LEU A 146 6.54 -7.82 10.70
C LEU A 146 5.35 -8.00 9.77
N GLU A 147 5.56 -7.71 8.53
CA GLU A 147 4.55 -7.86 7.48
C GLU A 147 5.17 -8.59 6.30
N PHE A 148 4.47 -9.59 5.80
CA PHE A 148 4.79 -10.24 4.54
C PHE A 148 3.52 -10.29 3.70
N SER A 149 3.63 -10.03 2.40
CA SER A 149 2.54 -10.27 1.48
C SER A 149 3.05 -10.88 0.18
N PHE A 150 2.20 -11.70 -0.39
CA PHE A 150 2.34 -12.27 -1.72
C PHE A 150 1.02 -12.11 -2.47
N VAL A 151 1.09 -11.62 -3.70
CA VAL A 151 -0.04 -11.54 -4.63
C VAL A 151 0.39 -12.22 -5.91
N GLY A 152 -0.41 -13.17 -6.39
CA GLY A 152 -0.29 -13.74 -7.72
C GLY A 152 -1.55 -13.43 -8.49
N ASP A 153 -1.41 -12.91 -9.69
CA ASP A 153 -2.53 -12.49 -10.55
C ASP A 153 -2.43 -13.08 -11.94
N LYS A 154 -3.57 -13.31 -12.56
CA LYS A 154 -3.74 -13.76 -13.94
C LYS A 154 -4.98 -13.14 -14.53
N ASP A 155 -4.83 -12.43 -15.61
CA ASP A 155 -5.95 -11.93 -16.38
C ASP A 155 -6.52 -12.97 -17.38
N ALA A 156 -7.79 -12.76 -17.74
CA ALA A 156 -8.45 -13.61 -18.73
C ALA A 156 -7.80 -13.44 -20.10
N GLY A 157 -7.36 -14.56 -20.69
CA GLY A 157 -6.67 -14.58 -21.97
C GLY A 157 -5.16 -14.73 -21.91
N GLU A 158 -4.58 -14.65 -20.73
CA GLU A 158 -3.15 -14.86 -20.51
C GLU A 158 -2.80 -16.36 -20.42
N PRO A 159 -1.65 -16.76 -21.01
CA PRO A 159 -1.24 -18.15 -21.06
C PRO A 159 -0.71 -18.68 -19.72
N SER A 160 -0.11 -17.82 -18.91
CA SER A 160 0.46 -18.19 -17.60
C SER A 160 -0.61 -18.35 -16.53
N PHE A 161 -0.41 -19.24 -15.56
CA PHE A 161 -1.28 -19.34 -14.37
C PHE A 161 -1.01 -18.24 -13.34
N VAL A 162 0.16 -17.64 -13.35
CA VAL A 162 0.54 -16.45 -12.62
C VAL A 162 1.31 -15.60 -13.60
N ASP A 163 0.65 -14.59 -14.17
CA ASP A 163 1.28 -13.69 -15.13
C ASP A 163 2.00 -12.56 -14.43
N TYR A 164 1.40 -12.06 -13.37
CA TYR A 164 1.96 -11.07 -12.48
C TYR A 164 2.11 -11.61 -11.06
N TYR A 165 3.18 -11.25 -10.38
CA TYR A 165 3.32 -11.47 -8.94
C TYR A 165 3.96 -10.27 -8.24
N SER A 166 3.49 -10.01 -7.05
CA SER A 166 4.07 -9.04 -6.12
C SER A 166 4.39 -9.72 -4.80
N MET A 167 5.55 -9.39 -4.24
CA MET A 167 5.98 -9.92 -2.95
C MET A 167 6.74 -8.86 -2.17
N GLN A 168 6.40 -8.71 -0.90
CA GLN A 168 7.13 -7.82 -0.01
C GLN A 168 7.29 -8.42 1.39
N PHE A 169 8.36 -8.00 2.07
CA PHE A 169 8.62 -8.25 3.48
C PHE A 169 9.03 -6.93 4.15
N THR A 170 8.32 -6.57 5.20
CA THR A 170 8.53 -5.31 5.91
C THR A 170 8.74 -5.57 7.40
N ILE A 171 9.77 -4.94 7.95
CA ILE A 171 10.07 -4.91 9.38
C ILE A 171 9.97 -3.46 9.85
N ARG A 172 9.33 -3.24 11.02
CA ARG A 172 9.18 -1.90 11.60
C ARG A 172 9.63 -1.85 13.06
N GLU A 173 10.04 -0.65 13.50
CA GLU A 173 10.29 -0.29 14.90
C GLU A 173 11.40 -1.11 15.57
N ILE A 174 12.59 -1.21 14.94
CA ILE A 174 13.81 -1.81 15.53
C ILE A 174 14.82 -0.70 15.84
N GLY A 175 14.79 -0.18 17.07
CA GLY A 175 15.67 0.92 17.46
C GLY A 175 15.47 2.17 16.61
N VAL A 176 16.54 2.64 15.97
CA VAL A 176 16.51 3.78 15.05
C VAL A 176 15.89 3.44 13.69
N LEU A 177 15.83 2.15 13.35
CA LEU A 177 15.22 1.67 12.11
C LEU A 177 13.69 1.70 12.27
N LYS A 178 13.05 2.68 11.64
CA LYS A 178 11.60 2.81 11.64
C LYS A 178 10.93 1.84 10.70
N GLN A 179 11.53 1.60 9.54
CA GLN A 179 11.03 0.67 8.55
C GLN A 179 12.14 0.16 7.65
N LEU A 180 12.10 -1.13 7.34
CA LEU A 180 12.84 -1.75 6.25
C LEU A 180 11.85 -2.57 5.44
N THR A 181 11.76 -2.30 4.15
CA THR A 181 10.93 -3.04 3.20
C THR A 181 11.81 -3.66 2.13
N LEU A 182 11.66 -4.96 1.91
CA LEU A 182 12.30 -5.75 0.86
C LEU A 182 11.23 -6.23 -0.12
N GLY A 183 11.51 -6.19 -1.41
CA GLY A 183 10.58 -6.56 -2.47
C GLY A 183 9.82 -5.36 -3.01
N ASP A 184 8.50 -5.45 -3.14
CA ASP A 184 7.70 -4.46 -3.84
C ASP A 184 7.20 -3.36 -2.89
N TYR A 185 7.45 -2.09 -3.26
CA TYR A 185 7.09 -0.94 -2.44
C TYR A 185 6.71 0.27 -3.30
N ARG A 186 5.99 1.20 -2.71
CA ARG A 186 5.68 2.52 -3.26
C ARG A 186 6.32 3.61 -2.43
N LEU A 187 6.68 4.71 -3.08
CA LEU A 187 7.25 5.89 -2.46
C LEU A 187 6.36 7.10 -2.71
N ASN A 188 6.22 7.94 -1.70
CA ASN A 188 5.62 9.25 -1.86
C ASN A 188 6.23 10.21 -0.84
N PHE A 189 6.90 11.26 -1.31
CA PHE A 189 7.56 12.27 -0.49
C PHE A 189 7.09 13.66 -0.87
N GLY A 190 6.81 14.48 0.14
CA GLY A 190 6.32 15.85 -0.04
C GLY A 190 5.00 15.87 -0.82
N GLU A 191 4.90 16.75 -1.80
CA GLU A 191 3.72 16.88 -2.68
C GLU A 191 3.72 15.88 -3.85
N GLY A 192 4.63 14.90 -3.86
CA GLY A 192 4.71 13.89 -4.91
C GLY A 192 5.32 14.36 -6.24
N LEU A 193 5.94 15.54 -6.27
CA LEU A 193 6.50 16.13 -7.50
C LEU A 193 7.71 15.38 -8.04
N ALA A 194 8.58 14.89 -7.17
CA ALA A 194 9.76 14.12 -7.56
C ALA A 194 9.49 12.62 -7.59
N ILE A 195 8.79 12.12 -6.58
CA ILE A 195 8.36 10.73 -6.45
C ILE A 195 6.96 10.73 -5.86
N GLY A 196 5.96 10.59 -6.71
CA GLY A 196 4.58 10.41 -6.35
C GLY A 196 3.99 9.34 -7.25
N GLN A 197 3.77 8.17 -6.72
CA GLN A 197 3.11 7.10 -7.47
C GLN A 197 1.61 7.16 -7.19
N GLY A 198 0.88 7.45 -8.22
CA GLY A 198 -0.57 7.53 -8.22
C GLY A 198 -1.03 8.88 -8.75
N PHE A 199 -1.07 9.01 -10.05
CA PHE A 199 -1.92 9.99 -10.71
C PHE A 199 -3.37 9.55 -10.45
N SER A 200 -3.89 9.92 -9.29
CA SER A 200 -5.30 9.74 -9.01
C SER A 200 -6.01 10.97 -9.58
N LEU A 201 -6.94 10.74 -10.49
CA LEU A 201 -7.92 11.74 -10.95
C LEU A 201 -8.78 12.33 -9.81
N SER A 202 -8.60 11.87 -8.58
CA SER A 202 -9.08 12.46 -7.33
C SER A 202 -8.56 13.89 -7.08
N TYR A 203 -7.61 14.37 -7.86
CA TYR A 203 -7.15 15.76 -7.86
C TYR A 203 -8.25 16.78 -8.16
N LEU A 204 -9.36 16.35 -8.74
CA LEU A 204 -10.39 17.29 -9.21
C LEU A 204 -11.51 17.54 -8.20
N ASN A 205 -11.57 16.83 -7.07
CA ASN A 205 -12.79 16.88 -6.25
C ASN A 205 -12.67 17.32 -4.79
N ASN A 206 -11.47 17.49 -4.18
CA ASN A 206 -11.41 18.02 -2.81
C ASN A 206 -10.02 18.54 -2.43
N ASP A 207 -9.91 19.82 -2.09
CA ASP A 207 -8.71 20.48 -1.54
C ASP A 207 -8.23 19.86 -0.21
N ALA A 208 -9.08 19.16 0.52
CA ALA A 208 -8.75 18.51 1.80
C ALA A 208 -7.91 17.23 1.64
N THR A 209 -7.97 16.55 0.49
CA THR A 209 -7.20 15.31 0.23
C THR A 209 -5.76 15.55 -0.20
N LEU A 210 -5.39 16.79 -0.53
CA LEU A 210 -4.02 17.15 -0.93
C LEU A 210 -3.02 17.07 0.23
N LYS A 211 -3.47 17.31 1.46
CA LYS A 211 -2.58 17.41 2.64
C LYS A 211 -2.04 16.07 3.17
N ASN A 212 -2.57 14.93 2.75
CA ASN A 212 -2.29 13.64 3.42
C ASN A 212 -1.58 12.59 2.57
N LYS A 213 -0.91 12.96 1.47
CA LYS A 213 -0.26 11.98 0.58
C LYS A 213 1.21 11.68 0.88
N ASN A 214 1.82 12.31 1.86
CA ASN A 214 3.21 12.01 2.24
C ASN A 214 3.26 10.77 3.15
N PHE A 215 3.18 9.57 2.57
CA PHE A 215 3.23 8.32 3.34
C PHE A 215 4.65 7.74 3.47
N GLY A 216 5.66 8.35 2.84
CA GLY A 216 7.03 7.84 2.84
C GLY A 216 7.16 6.55 2.02
N ILE A 217 7.44 5.42 2.71
CA ILE A 217 7.54 4.09 2.12
C ILE A 217 6.28 3.30 2.48
N LYS A 218 5.57 2.80 1.47
CA LYS A 218 4.40 1.92 1.63
C LYS A 218 4.68 0.58 0.95
N PRO A 219 4.54 -0.57 1.65
CA PRO A 219 4.58 -1.88 1.02
C PRO A 219 3.54 -1.99 -0.10
N HIS A 220 3.90 -2.63 -1.21
CA HIS A 220 2.97 -2.87 -2.30
C HIS A 220 2.33 -4.26 -2.14
N ASN A 221 1.01 -4.32 -2.02
CA ASN A 221 0.22 -5.53 -1.79
C ASN A 221 -0.93 -5.63 -2.79
N SER A 222 -0.81 -5.04 -3.96
CA SER A 222 -1.88 -4.96 -4.96
C SER A 222 -1.53 -5.80 -6.17
N SER A 223 -2.54 -6.20 -6.95
CA SER A 223 -2.39 -6.74 -8.28
C SER A 223 -2.14 -5.68 -9.36
N THR A 224 -1.98 -4.41 -8.97
CA THR A 224 -1.61 -3.35 -9.91
C THR A 224 -0.18 -3.55 -10.39
N GLU A 225 0.00 -3.76 -11.67
CA GLU A 225 1.27 -4.14 -12.30
C GLU A 225 2.20 -2.95 -12.60
N TYR A 226 1.78 -1.74 -12.29
CA TYR A 226 2.56 -0.52 -12.51
C TYR A 226 2.54 0.40 -11.28
N GLY A 227 3.46 1.37 -11.26
CA GLY A 227 3.49 2.38 -10.21
C GLY A 227 4.00 1.88 -8.86
N TYR A 228 4.84 0.87 -8.85
CA TYR A 228 5.60 0.39 -7.69
C TYR A 228 7.08 0.24 -8.04
N ASN A 229 7.91 -0.02 -7.06
CA ASN A 229 9.34 -0.27 -7.20
C ASN A 229 9.68 -1.63 -6.60
N LYS A 230 10.61 -2.36 -7.18
CA LYS A 230 11.06 -3.66 -6.69
C LYS A 230 12.51 -3.57 -6.22
N GLY A 231 12.74 -3.81 -4.92
CA GLY A 231 14.09 -3.70 -4.37
C GLY A 231 14.11 -3.56 -2.85
N VAL A 232 14.77 -2.51 -2.35
CA VAL A 232 14.90 -2.25 -0.92
C VAL A 232 14.62 -0.78 -0.61
N ALA A 233 13.88 -0.55 0.46
CA ALA A 233 13.64 0.79 0.98
C ALA A 233 13.67 0.80 2.51
N THR A 234 14.26 1.84 3.11
CA THR A 234 14.38 1.96 4.56
C THR A 234 14.10 3.37 5.04
N ASN A 235 13.53 3.48 6.24
CA ASN A 235 13.38 4.71 7.01
C ASN A 235 14.15 4.57 8.32
N ILE A 236 15.07 5.51 8.56
CA ILE A 236 15.88 5.61 9.78
C ILE A 236 15.55 6.93 10.47
N LYS A 237 15.12 6.85 11.72
CA LYS A 237 14.84 8.02 12.57
C LYS A 237 16.06 8.39 13.40
N LEU A 238 16.56 9.60 13.19
CA LEU A 238 17.67 10.19 13.94
C LEU A 238 17.20 11.51 14.57
N TRP A 239 16.85 11.49 15.85
CA TRP A 239 16.27 12.64 16.57
C TRP A 239 15.05 13.24 15.82
N ASN A 240 15.17 14.46 15.33
CA ASN A 240 14.13 15.18 14.59
C ASN A 240 14.20 14.96 13.07
N THR A 241 15.01 14.00 12.61
CA THR A 241 15.24 13.76 11.18
C THR A 241 14.83 12.33 10.82
N ASP A 242 14.02 12.20 9.78
CA ASP A 242 13.75 10.93 9.11
C ASP A 242 14.58 10.86 7.83
N LEU A 243 15.45 9.84 7.74
CA LEU A 243 16.24 9.54 6.57
C LEU A 243 15.66 8.33 5.86
N PHE A 244 15.20 8.54 4.64
CA PHE A 244 14.73 7.47 3.75
C PHE A 244 15.80 7.18 2.71
N LEU A 245 16.14 5.91 2.53
CA LEU A 245 17.03 5.43 1.48
C LEU A 245 16.32 4.33 0.70
N PHE A 246 16.46 4.32 -0.60
CA PHE A 246 15.80 3.34 -1.44
C PHE A 246 16.59 3.04 -2.72
N ALA A 247 16.50 1.79 -3.17
CA ALA A 247 17.04 1.33 -4.43
C ALA A 247 16.09 0.30 -5.04
N SER A 248 15.87 0.39 -6.35
CA SER A 248 15.05 -0.57 -7.08
C SER A 248 15.67 -0.94 -8.42
N MET A 249 15.35 -2.15 -8.85
CA MET A 249 15.64 -2.66 -10.17
C MET A 249 14.48 -3.57 -10.59
N ASP A 250 13.76 -3.18 -11.63
CA ASP A 250 12.60 -3.92 -12.11
C ASP A 250 12.52 -3.94 -13.62
N LYS A 251 11.98 -5.04 -14.16
CA LYS A 251 11.64 -5.14 -15.57
C LYS A 251 10.27 -4.54 -15.80
N ILE A 252 10.15 -3.74 -16.84
CA ILE A 252 8.94 -3.04 -17.20
C ILE A 252 8.51 -3.37 -18.63
N ASP A 253 7.22 -3.32 -18.85
CA ASP A 253 6.64 -3.45 -20.18
C ASP A 253 6.90 -2.20 -21.00
N TYR A 254 7.51 -2.37 -22.16
CA TYR A 254 7.96 -1.25 -22.99
C TYR A 254 7.67 -1.45 -24.47
N SER A 255 7.26 -0.36 -25.13
CA SER A 255 7.09 -0.31 -26.59
C SER A 255 7.27 1.13 -27.11
N GLY A 256 8.49 1.70 -26.94
CA GLY A 256 8.75 3.12 -27.21
C GLY A 256 8.28 4.05 -26.09
N SER A 257 7.33 3.61 -25.26
CA SER A 257 6.86 4.21 -24.00
C SER A 257 6.58 3.12 -22.99
N ILE A 258 6.50 3.48 -21.71
CA ILE A 258 6.11 2.55 -20.63
C ILE A 258 4.65 2.17 -20.80
N LEU A 259 4.36 0.88 -20.77
CA LEU A 259 3.00 0.34 -20.83
C LEU A 259 2.47 0.14 -19.41
N THR A 260 1.24 0.59 -19.19
CA THR A 260 0.60 0.53 -17.84
C THR A 260 -0.63 -0.37 -17.83
N THR A 261 -0.89 -1.11 -18.90
CA THR A 261 -2.09 -1.95 -19.01
C THR A 261 -1.96 -3.30 -18.32
N GLY A 262 -0.73 -3.83 -18.15
CA GLY A 262 -0.46 -5.13 -17.54
C GLY A 262 -1.08 -6.33 -18.29
N LEU A 263 -1.50 -6.19 -19.55
CA LEU A 263 -2.20 -7.24 -20.29
C LEU A 263 -1.26 -7.99 -21.23
N HIS A 264 -1.14 -9.32 -21.05
CA HIS A 264 -0.25 -10.21 -21.80
C HIS A 264 -1.00 -11.37 -22.45
N ARG A 265 -2.05 -11.06 -23.24
CA ARG A 265 -2.99 -12.01 -23.82
C ARG A 265 -2.65 -12.43 -25.25
N THR A 266 -2.02 -11.52 -25.99
CA THR A 266 -1.67 -11.68 -27.42
C THR A 266 -0.17 -11.81 -27.58
N GLU A 267 0.29 -12.33 -28.72
CA GLU A 267 1.71 -12.43 -29.05
C GLU A 267 2.42 -11.07 -29.02
N SER A 268 1.77 -10.03 -29.54
CA SER A 268 2.33 -8.67 -29.54
C SER A 268 2.40 -8.04 -28.14
N GLU A 269 1.52 -8.42 -27.20
CA GLU A 269 1.58 -8.00 -25.81
C GLU A 269 2.70 -8.75 -25.09
N LEU A 270 2.81 -10.07 -25.28
CA LEU A 270 3.87 -10.92 -24.71
C LEU A 270 5.29 -10.48 -25.11
N LEU A 271 5.48 -10.04 -26.36
CA LEU A 271 6.79 -9.54 -26.82
C LEU A 271 7.22 -8.21 -26.14
N LYS A 272 6.28 -7.50 -25.56
CA LYS A 272 6.53 -6.21 -24.87
C LYS A 272 6.66 -6.38 -23.36
N LYS A 273 6.28 -7.55 -22.85
CA LYS A 273 6.39 -7.89 -21.43
C LYS A 273 7.85 -7.90 -21.00
N ASP A 274 8.14 -7.28 -19.86
CA ASP A 274 9.47 -7.30 -19.24
C ASP A 274 10.62 -6.87 -20.20
N SER A 275 10.30 -6.05 -21.23
CA SER A 275 11.22 -5.78 -22.34
C SER A 275 12.22 -4.68 -22.08
N ASN A 276 12.07 -3.89 -21.01
CA ASN A 276 13.05 -2.89 -20.59
C ASN A 276 13.38 -3.02 -19.09
N LEU A 277 14.53 -2.56 -18.68
CA LEU A 277 14.98 -2.58 -17.29
C LEU A 277 15.03 -1.15 -16.74
N ALA A 278 14.27 -0.90 -15.68
CA ALA A 278 14.28 0.34 -14.92
C ALA A 278 15.13 0.18 -13.65
N ARG A 279 15.99 1.16 -13.38
CA ARG A 279 16.81 1.23 -12.16
C ARG A 279 16.59 2.56 -11.49
N MET A 280 16.50 2.54 -10.17
CA MET A 280 16.34 3.76 -9.38
C MET A 280 17.16 3.63 -8.10
N ILE A 281 17.83 4.70 -7.72
CA ILE A 281 18.45 4.86 -6.40
C ILE A 281 18.20 6.28 -5.91
N GLY A 282 17.93 6.44 -4.63
CA GLY A 282 17.71 7.77 -4.08
C GLY A 282 17.58 7.78 -2.59
N GLY A 283 17.32 8.99 -2.09
CA GLY A 283 17.06 9.24 -0.69
C GLY A 283 16.20 10.48 -0.49
N HIS A 284 15.51 10.48 0.63
CA HIS A 284 14.72 11.62 1.10
C HIS A 284 15.09 11.90 2.56
N LEU A 285 15.30 13.17 2.87
CA LEU A 285 15.55 13.63 4.22
C LEU A 285 14.41 14.56 4.62
N ASN A 286 13.77 14.26 5.74
CA ASN A 286 12.73 15.08 6.33
C ASN A 286 13.16 15.51 7.74
N TYR A 287 13.29 16.79 7.97
CA TYR A 287 13.58 17.39 9.27
C TYR A 287 12.35 18.10 9.80
N GLU A 288 11.96 17.80 11.04
CA GLU A 288 10.79 18.40 11.69
C GLU A 288 11.15 18.89 13.09
N ASN A 289 10.97 20.18 13.36
CA ASN A 289 11.19 20.77 14.66
C ASN A 289 10.30 22.02 14.89
N LYS A 290 9.54 22.03 15.97
CA LYS A 290 8.73 23.17 16.46
C LYS A 290 7.93 23.91 15.37
N GLY A 291 7.27 23.15 14.48
CA GLY A 291 6.45 23.71 13.40
C GLY A 291 7.22 24.05 12.11
N LEU A 292 8.55 23.87 12.08
CA LEU A 292 9.34 23.91 10.84
C LEU A 292 9.50 22.48 10.30
N GLN A 293 9.08 22.27 9.06
CA GLN A 293 9.30 21.03 8.32
C GLN A 293 10.10 21.33 7.04
N LEU A 294 11.22 20.65 6.87
CA LEU A 294 12.08 20.76 5.69
C LEU A 294 12.30 19.38 5.11
N GLY A 295 12.02 19.22 3.82
CA GLY A 295 12.22 17.98 3.08
C GLY A 295 13.08 18.21 1.85
N THR A 296 14.00 17.27 1.57
CA THR A 296 14.75 17.23 0.33
C THR A 296 14.83 15.81 -0.21
N THR A 297 14.70 15.67 -1.53
CA THR A 297 14.76 14.39 -2.23
C THR A 297 15.85 14.44 -3.29
N LEU A 298 16.70 13.42 -3.30
CA LEU A 298 17.67 13.17 -4.36
C LEU A 298 17.32 11.85 -5.04
N LEU A 299 17.29 11.84 -6.36
CA LEU A 299 16.88 10.70 -7.16
C LEU A 299 17.76 10.57 -8.40
N TYR A 300 18.23 9.35 -8.64
CA TYR A 300 18.81 8.94 -9.90
C TYR A 300 17.94 7.84 -10.52
N TYR A 301 17.59 8.01 -11.78
CA TYR A 301 16.77 7.08 -12.54
C TYR A 301 17.47 6.73 -13.86
N ASP A 302 17.48 5.45 -14.21
CA ASP A 302 18.09 4.93 -15.42
C ASP A 302 17.24 3.84 -16.06
N TYR A 303 17.24 3.79 -17.39
CA TYR A 303 16.56 2.76 -18.18
C TYR A 303 17.59 2.12 -19.12
N ALA A 304 17.53 0.78 -19.28
CA ALA A 304 18.48 0.08 -20.16
C ALA A 304 18.32 0.53 -21.62
N ASP A 305 17.07 0.70 -22.09
CA ASP A 305 16.79 1.27 -23.40
C ASP A 305 16.29 2.72 -23.27
N SER A 306 16.75 3.59 -24.16
CA SER A 306 16.38 5.00 -24.16
C SER A 306 14.87 5.19 -24.33
N ILE A 307 14.22 5.79 -23.34
CA ILE A 307 12.80 6.15 -23.43
C ILE A 307 12.66 7.42 -24.26
N LYS A 308 11.94 7.34 -25.37
CA LYS A 308 11.54 8.52 -26.14
C LYS A 308 10.42 9.22 -25.36
N HIS A 309 10.69 10.39 -24.84
CA HIS A 309 9.63 11.27 -24.35
C HIS A 309 8.81 11.75 -25.53
N SER A 310 7.54 11.36 -25.60
CA SER A 310 6.57 11.86 -26.56
C SER A 310 5.92 13.14 -26.05
#